data_a99fc33a392608dccc7acb18c1324375
#
_entry.id   a99fc33a392608dccc7acb18c1324375
#
_cell.length_a   1.000
_cell.length_b   1.000
_cell.length_c   1.000
_cell.angle_alpha   90.00
_cell.angle_beta   90.00
_cell.angle_gamma   90.00
#
_symmetry.space_group_name_H-M   'P 1'
#
loop_
_entity.id
_entity.type
_entity.pdbx_description
1 polymer ?
#
loop_
_entity_poly.entity_id
_entity_poly.type
_entity_poly.pdbx_seq_one_letter_code
_entity_poly.pdbx_strand_id
1 'polypeptide(L)'
;MASRQPKSSDKLTALAFNCSLKGTRNKETSSTEVLLRQLLDALAEHGVTGETVRAVDHDIKPGVTSDEGKGDAWPALRKRVLAADILIIGSPIWLGQPCSVAKRVLERMDAFLDEKDKQGRMPSYGKVAIVAVVGNEDGAHHVAAECQQALTEVGFTIPAGAATYWVGEAMSDKEYKDFKTPPKAVAEWTPMLAANAAHLARLLKANRYPGRT
;
A
#
# COMPACT_ATOMS: atom_id res chain seq x y z
N MET A 1 8.80 21.17 -27.13
CA MET A 1 7.55 20.68 -26.50
C MET A 1 7.35 21.44 -25.19
N ALA A 2 6.34 22.28 -25.08
CA ALA A 2 6.13 23.10 -23.89
C ALA A 2 5.66 22.23 -22.72
N SER A 3 6.39 22.25 -21.62
CA SER A 3 6.03 21.58 -20.37
C SER A 3 4.77 22.26 -19.80
N ARG A 4 3.63 21.58 -19.93
CA ARG A 4 2.36 22.03 -19.32
C ARG A 4 2.52 21.91 -17.81
N GLN A 5 2.52 23.03 -17.08
CA GLN A 5 2.47 22.98 -15.61
C GLN A 5 1.22 22.20 -15.16
N PRO A 6 1.37 21.24 -14.23
CA PRO A 6 0.22 20.46 -13.76
C PRO A 6 -0.82 21.37 -13.12
N LYS A 7 -2.07 21.27 -13.56
CA LYS A 7 -3.22 21.93 -12.91
C LYS A 7 -3.39 21.37 -11.50
N SER A 8 -3.97 22.13 -10.58
CA SER A 8 -4.22 21.73 -9.18
C SER A 8 -4.96 20.37 -9.05
N SER A 9 -5.69 19.95 -10.09
CA SER A 9 -6.33 18.63 -10.22
C SER A 9 -5.38 17.46 -10.46
N ASP A 10 -4.11 17.71 -10.77
CA ASP A 10 -3.14 16.68 -11.17
C ASP A 10 -2.32 16.15 -10.00
N LYS A 11 -2.44 16.74 -8.81
CA LYS A 11 -1.73 16.27 -7.61
C LYS A 11 -2.39 14.99 -7.09
N LEU A 12 -1.59 13.95 -7.00
CA LEU A 12 -1.98 12.68 -6.39
C LEU A 12 -1.40 12.55 -4.99
N THR A 13 -2.09 11.76 -4.16
CA THR A 13 -1.63 11.42 -2.82
C THR A 13 -1.53 9.92 -2.64
N ALA A 14 -0.54 9.47 -1.86
CA ALA A 14 -0.36 8.07 -1.51
C ALA A 14 -0.32 7.89 0.01
N LEU A 15 -0.93 6.82 0.50
CA LEU A 15 -0.82 6.37 1.88
C LEU A 15 -0.19 4.98 1.89
N ALA A 16 0.94 4.83 2.59
CA ALA A 16 1.62 3.55 2.78
C ALA A 16 1.42 3.05 4.21
N PHE A 17 0.94 1.82 4.36
CA PHE A 17 1.00 1.11 5.64
C PHE A 17 2.31 0.32 5.73
N ASN A 18 3.16 0.67 6.69
CA ASN A 18 4.25 -0.18 7.12
C ASN A 18 3.70 -1.18 8.15
N CYS A 19 3.52 -2.41 7.72
CA CYS A 19 2.97 -3.49 8.54
C CYS A 19 4.04 -4.34 9.22
N SER A 20 5.31 -3.87 9.28
CA SER A 20 6.32 -4.59 10.05
C SER A 20 5.92 -4.68 11.53
N LEU A 21 6.37 -5.74 12.21
CA LEU A 21 6.14 -5.93 13.64
C LEU A 21 7.02 -5.01 14.51
N LYS A 22 7.95 -4.25 13.89
CA LYS A 22 8.86 -3.32 14.58
C LYS A 22 8.16 -1.98 14.75
N GLY A 23 7.75 -1.64 15.97
CA GLY A 23 7.15 -0.35 16.33
C GLY A 23 8.18 0.78 16.46
N THR A 24 7.73 2.02 16.42
CA THR A 24 8.58 3.22 16.61
C THR A 24 9.30 3.20 17.96
N ARG A 25 8.71 2.61 19.00
CA ARG A 25 9.31 2.47 20.33
C ARG A 25 10.63 1.69 20.29
N ASN A 26 10.80 0.78 19.37
CA ASN A 26 12.01 -0.03 19.22
C ASN A 26 13.19 0.76 18.65
N LYS A 27 12.97 1.99 18.15
CA LYS A 27 13.97 2.85 17.49
C LYS A 27 14.74 2.15 16.37
N GLU A 28 14.14 1.10 15.78
CA GLU A 28 14.75 0.26 14.77
C GLU A 28 14.04 0.48 13.42
N THR A 29 14.85 0.76 12.39
CA THR A 29 14.35 0.83 11.01
C THR A 29 14.01 -0.58 10.52
N SER A 30 12.81 -0.77 9.99
CA SER A 30 12.44 -2.05 9.37
C SER A 30 12.84 -2.06 7.89
N SER A 31 13.11 -3.25 7.37
CA SER A 31 13.34 -3.46 5.93
C SER A 31 12.13 -3.01 5.09
N THR A 32 10.92 -3.24 5.59
CA THR A 32 9.68 -2.76 4.97
C THR A 32 9.64 -1.24 4.85
N GLU A 33 10.11 -0.52 5.89
CA GLU A 33 10.17 0.96 5.86
C GLU A 33 11.12 1.48 4.79
N VAL A 34 12.29 0.83 4.63
CA VAL A 34 13.27 1.21 3.61
C VAL A 34 12.69 1.05 2.21
N LEU A 35 12.03 -0.09 1.94
CA LEU A 35 11.41 -0.34 0.64
C LEU A 35 10.24 0.62 0.36
N LEU A 36 9.40 0.88 1.36
CA LEU A 36 8.28 1.84 1.23
C LEU A 36 8.78 3.26 0.94
N ARG A 37 9.86 3.70 1.60
CA ARG A 37 10.46 5.02 1.32
C ARG A 37 10.94 5.11 -0.13
N GLN A 38 11.66 4.10 -0.61
CA GLN A 38 12.13 4.07 -2.00
C GLN A 38 10.96 4.08 -3.01
N LEU A 39 9.87 3.38 -2.70
CA LEU A 39 8.67 3.41 -3.54
C LEU A 39 7.98 4.77 -3.50
N LEU A 40 7.89 5.42 -2.34
CA LEU A 40 7.34 6.78 -2.22
C LEU A 40 8.21 7.81 -2.93
N ASP A 41 9.54 7.68 -2.86
CA ASP A 41 10.48 8.54 -3.61
C ASP A 41 10.26 8.39 -5.13
N ALA A 42 10.12 7.14 -5.62
CA ALA A 42 9.80 6.89 -7.02
C ALA A 42 8.43 7.46 -7.44
N LEU A 43 7.41 7.37 -6.58
CA LEU A 43 6.10 7.98 -6.81
C LEU A 43 6.17 9.51 -6.84
N ALA A 44 7.06 10.12 -6.03
CA ALA A 44 7.24 11.58 -6.00
C ALA A 44 7.77 12.11 -7.35
N GLU A 45 8.59 11.36 -8.08
CA GLU A 45 9.03 11.70 -9.45
C GLU A 45 7.84 11.79 -10.43
N HIS A 46 6.73 11.16 -10.10
CA HIS A 46 5.47 11.23 -10.84
C HIS A 46 4.45 12.20 -10.24
N GLY A 47 4.87 13.13 -9.35
CA GLY A 47 3.99 14.13 -8.75
C GLY A 47 2.98 13.58 -7.73
N VAL A 48 3.31 12.44 -7.10
CA VAL A 48 2.53 11.87 -6.00
C VAL A 48 3.16 12.26 -4.68
N THR A 49 2.41 12.90 -3.79
CA THR A 49 2.84 13.16 -2.41
C THR A 49 2.43 12.00 -1.53
N GLY A 50 3.39 11.35 -0.88
CA GLY A 50 3.10 10.16 -0.07
C GLY A 50 3.47 10.33 1.40
N GLU A 51 2.79 9.57 2.26
CA GLU A 51 3.09 9.43 3.68
C GLU A 51 3.06 7.96 4.12
N THR A 52 3.77 7.64 5.19
CA THR A 52 3.78 6.30 5.77
C THR A 52 3.13 6.29 7.13
N VAL A 53 2.28 5.29 7.37
CA VAL A 53 1.73 4.93 8.68
C VAL A 53 2.37 3.63 9.12
N ARG A 54 2.97 3.61 10.29
CA ARG A 54 3.44 2.37 10.93
C ARG A 54 2.26 1.75 11.69
N ALA A 55 1.64 0.73 11.08
CA ALA A 55 0.38 0.19 11.56
C ALA A 55 0.44 -0.37 13.00
N VAL A 56 1.57 -0.97 13.38
CA VAL A 56 1.78 -1.54 14.72
C VAL A 56 1.80 -0.50 15.85
N ASP A 57 2.00 0.78 15.53
CA ASP A 57 1.97 1.87 16.52
C ASP A 57 0.53 2.34 16.85
N HIS A 58 -0.46 1.81 16.17
CA HIS A 58 -1.87 2.15 16.33
C HIS A 58 -2.64 0.96 16.90
N ASP A 59 -3.52 1.22 17.86
CA ASP A 59 -4.44 0.19 18.38
C ASP A 59 -5.56 -0.07 17.37
N ILE A 60 -5.22 -0.80 16.29
CA ILE A 60 -6.18 -1.27 15.30
C ILE A 60 -6.83 -2.53 15.86
N LYS A 61 -8.06 -2.41 16.35
CA LYS A 61 -8.77 -3.58 16.90
C LYS A 61 -9.07 -4.62 15.83
N PRO A 62 -9.05 -5.93 16.20
CA PRO A 62 -9.59 -6.98 15.35
C PRO A 62 -11.04 -6.71 14.99
N GLY A 63 -11.45 -6.99 13.77
CA GLY A 63 -12.81 -6.84 13.32
C GLY A 63 -12.91 -6.54 11.83
N VAL A 64 -14.13 -6.50 11.33
CA VAL A 64 -14.47 -6.30 9.91
C VAL A 64 -15.39 -5.10 9.69
N THR A 65 -15.68 -4.33 10.75
CA THR A 65 -16.52 -3.13 10.64
C THR A 65 -15.67 -1.85 10.50
N SER A 66 -16.28 -0.74 10.16
CA SER A 66 -15.58 0.55 10.04
C SER A 66 -15.15 1.15 11.38
N ASP A 67 -15.74 0.69 12.50
CA ASP A 67 -15.42 1.11 13.87
C ASP A 67 -15.74 0.00 14.87
N GLU A 68 -14.73 -0.50 15.56
CA GLU A 68 -14.86 -1.53 16.61
C GLU A 68 -14.95 -0.92 18.03
N GLY A 69 -15.36 0.33 18.11
CA GLY A 69 -15.71 1.01 19.35
C GLY A 69 -14.53 1.68 20.06
N LYS A 70 -14.73 1.96 21.35
CA LYS A 70 -13.84 2.80 22.16
C LYS A 70 -12.38 2.38 22.08
N GLY A 71 -11.50 3.29 21.66
CA GLY A 71 -10.05 3.06 21.55
C GLY A 71 -9.57 2.50 20.23
N ASP A 72 -10.49 2.19 19.27
CA ASP A 72 -10.11 1.75 17.95
C ASP A 72 -9.48 2.89 17.14
N ALA A 73 -8.24 2.70 16.71
CA ALA A 73 -7.53 3.68 15.88
C ALA A 73 -7.96 3.64 14.40
N TRP A 74 -8.65 2.58 13.97
CA TRP A 74 -9.00 2.37 12.57
C TRP A 74 -9.87 3.48 11.96
N PRO A 75 -10.90 4.03 12.60
CA PRO A 75 -11.72 5.08 11.99
C PRO A 75 -10.92 6.30 11.51
N ALA A 76 -9.86 6.68 12.23
CA ALA A 76 -8.96 7.75 11.83
C ALA A 76 -8.07 7.34 10.65
N LEU A 77 -7.53 6.13 10.67
CA LEU A 77 -6.71 5.58 9.59
C LEU A 77 -7.54 5.36 8.32
N ARG A 78 -8.75 4.85 8.46
CA ARG A 78 -9.72 4.69 7.36
C ARG A 78 -9.97 6.01 6.62
N LYS A 79 -10.14 7.13 7.32
CA LYS A 79 -10.29 8.45 6.69
C LYS A 79 -9.07 8.80 5.82
N ARG A 80 -7.86 8.46 6.27
CA ARG A 80 -6.63 8.67 5.48
C ARG A 80 -6.57 7.75 4.26
N VAL A 81 -6.96 6.47 4.40
CA VAL A 81 -7.09 5.53 3.26
C VAL A 81 -8.03 6.10 2.20
N LEU A 82 -9.20 6.59 2.62
CA LEU A 82 -10.19 7.13 1.69
C LEU A 82 -9.82 8.50 1.12
N ALA A 83 -8.91 9.24 1.74
CA ALA A 83 -8.39 10.50 1.22
C ALA A 83 -7.27 10.30 0.18
N ALA A 84 -6.54 9.19 0.24
CA ALA A 84 -5.45 8.90 -0.69
C ALA A 84 -5.97 8.42 -2.06
N ASP A 85 -5.24 8.75 -3.13
CA ASP A 85 -5.47 8.24 -4.48
C ASP A 85 -4.81 6.86 -4.69
N ILE A 86 -3.71 6.60 -3.97
CA ILE A 86 -2.94 5.36 -4.02
C ILE A 86 -2.76 4.81 -2.61
N LEU A 87 -3.13 3.56 -2.38
CA LEU A 87 -2.87 2.80 -1.16
C LEU A 87 -1.69 1.86 -1.38
N ILE A 88 -0.79 1.78 -0.40
CA ILE A 88 0.37 0.88 -0.43
C ILE A 88 0.34 0.00 0.82
N ILE A 89 0.33 -1.32 0.63
CA ILE A 89 0.50 -2.27 1.72
C ILE A 89 1.94 -2.77 1.71
N GLY A 90 2.69 -2.40 2.73
CA GLY A 90 4.04 -2.90 2.97
C GLY A 90 4.04 -4.02 4.00
N SER A 91 4.40 -5.24 3.60
CA SER A 91 4.43 -6.40 4.50
C SER A 91 5.79 -7.09 4.50
N PRO A 92 6.34 -7.45 5.67
CA PRO A 92 7.37 -8.50 5.72
C PRO A 92 6.74 -9.85 5.37
N ILE A 93 7.60 -10.79 4.95
CA ILE A 93 7.23 -12.20 4.81
C ILE A 93 7.41 -12.87 6.17
N TRP A 94 6.41 -13.59 6.64
CA TRP A 94 6.48 -14.47 7.80
C TRP A 94 5.86 -15.81 7.48
N LEU A 95 6.67 -16.88 7.54
CA LEU A 95 6.21 -18.25 7.20
C LEU A 95 5.56 -18.31 5.80
N GLY A 96 6.13 -17.59 4.84
CA GLY A 96 5.62 -17.49 3.48
C GLY A 96 4.33 -16.65 3.32
N GLN A 97 3.83 -15.98 4.38
CA GLN A 97 2.54 -15.30 4.45
C GLN A 97 2.68 -13.78 4.68
N PRO A 98 1.64 -12.98 4.39
CA PRO A 98 1.54 -11.62 4.92
C PRO A 98 1.57 -11.65 6.45
N CYS A 99 2.26 -10.68 7.06
CA CYS A 99 2.29 -10.61 8.51
C CYS A 99 0.90 -10.30 9.10
N SER A 100 0.69 -10.64 10.37
CA SER A 100 -0.58 -10.44 11.08
C SER A 100 -1.05 -8.98 11.09
N VAL A 101 -0.13 -8.03 11.10
CA VAL A 101 -0.46 -6.59 11.05
C VAL A 101 -1.01 -6.19 9.68
N ALA A 102 -0.43 -6.72 8.58
CA ALA A 102 -0.97 -6.51 7.23
C ALA A 102 -2.36 -7.13 7.10
N LYS A 103 -2.52 -8.37 7.58
CA LYS A 103 -3.81 -9.06 7.57
C LYS A 103 -4.88 -8.27 8.32
N ARG A 104 -4.54 -7.73 9.50
CA ARG A 104 -5.45 -6.88 10.26
C ARG A 104 -5.87 -5.62 9.51
N VAL A 105 -4.94 -4.93 8.86
CA VAL A 105 -5.28 -3.75 8.05
C VAL A 105 -6.22 -4.11 6.90
N LEU A 106 -6.00 -5.25 6.23
CA LEU A 106 -6.85 -5.75 5.15
C LEU A 106 -8.25 -6.12 5.67
N GLU A 107 -8.35 -6.86 6.77
CA GLU A 107 -9.62 -7.25 7.39
C GLU A 107 -10.47 -6.03 7.78
N ARG A 108 -9.85 -4.95 8.26
CA ARG A 108 -10.58 -3.72 8.62
C ARG A 108 -11.15 -2.97 7.40
N MET A 109 -10.70 -3.27 6.19
CA MET A 109 -11.28 -2.72 4.96
C MET A 109 -12.47 -3.52 4.44
N ASP A 110 -12.79 -4.68 5.03
CA ASP A 110 -13.95 -5.50 4.65
C ASP A 110 -15.27 -4.71 4.68
N ALA A 111 -15.43 -3.80 5.62
CA ALA A 111 -16.57 -2.89 5.70
C ALA A 111 -16.89 -2.15 4.39
N PHE A 112 -15.91 -1.97 3.48
CA PHE A 112 -16.14 -1.30 2.20
C PHE A 112 -17.11 -2.06 1.30
N LEU A 113 -17.26 -3.37 1.50
CA LEU A 113 -18.20 -4.22 0.75
C LEU A 113 -19.66 -3.80 0.95
N ASP A 114 -20.00 -3.33 2.15
CA ASP A 114 -21.36 -2.90 2.51
C ASP A 114 -21.56 -1.39 2.37
N GLU A 115 -20.48 -0.60 2.41
CA GLU A 115 -20.52 0.85 2.31
C GLU A 115 -20.59 1.31 0.86
N LYS A 116 -21.76 1.25 0.24
CA LYS A 116 -21.97 1.63 -1.16
C LYS A 116 -22.68 2.98 -1.29
N ASP A 117 -22.27 3.77 -2.27
CA ASP A 117 -23.00 4.96 -2.64
C ASP A 117 -24.30 4.64 -3.41
N LYS A 118 -25.07 5.67 -3.79
CA LYS A 118 -26.33 5.51 -4.53
C LYS A 118 -26.16 4.80 -5.88
N GLN A 119 -24.96 4.81 -6.45
CA GLN A 119 -24.60 4.11 -7.69
C GLN A 119 -24.01 2.71 -7.42
N GLY A 120 -24.04 2.22 -6.19
CA GLY A 120 -23.51 0.91 -5.81
C GLY A 120 -21.99 0.82 -5.81
N ARG A 121 -21.26 1.95 -5.80
CA ARG A 121 -19.81 2.00 -5.78
C ARG A 121 -19.30 1.94 -4.34
N MET A 122 -18.29 1.11 -4.11
CA MET A 122 -17.57 1.07 -2.84
C MET A 122 -16.75 2.36 -2.64
N PRO A 123 -16.43 2.75 -1.39
CA PRO A 123 -15.68 3.99 -1.11
C PRO A 123 -14.26 3.99 -1.69
N SER A 124 -13.70 2.82 -1.98
CA SER A 124 -12.39 2.59 -2.62
C SER A 124 -12.41 2.70 -4.15
N TYR A 125 -13.59 2.70 -4.79
CA TYR A 125 -13.67 2.80 -6.26
C TYR A 125 -13.00 4.08 -6.76
N GLY A 126 -12.19 3.92 -7.80
CA GLY A 126 -11.40 4.99 -8.37
C GLY A 126 -10.06 5.24 -7.68
N LYS A 127 -9.67 4.36 -6.75
CA LYS A 127 -8.36 4.37 -6.09
C LYS A 127 -7.50 3.20 -6.55
N VAL A 128 -6.20 3.41 -6.56
CA VAL A 128 -5.19 2.40 -6.91
C VAL A 128 -4.65 1.76 -5.65
N ALA A 129 -4.31 0.47 -5.70
CA ALA A 129 -3.53 -0.16 -4.64
C ALA A 129 -2.33 -0.93 -5.19
N ILE A 130 -1.21 -0.89 -4.46
CA ILE A 130 0.04 -1.58 -4.77
C ILE A 130 0.65 -2.18 -3.50
N VAL A 131 1.61 -3.09 -3.67
CA VAL A 131 2.17 -3.86 -2.56
C VAL A 131 3.69 -3.77 -2.54
N ALA A 132 4.29 -3.68 -1.36
CA ALA A 132 5.73 -3.75 -1.13
C ALA A 132 6.06 -4.90 -0.16
N VAL A 133 6.90 -5.86 -0.58
CA VAL A 133 7.17 -7.07 0.20
C VAL A 133 8.67 -7.26 0.41
N VAL A 134 9.07 -7.58 1.64
CA VAL A 134 10.47 -7.91 1.96
C VAL A 134 10.55 -9.12 2.90
N GLY A 135 11.55 -9.96 2.71
CA GLY A 135 11.84 -11.06 3.62
C GLY A 135 13.14 -11.78 3.28
N ASN A 136 13.65 -12.55 4.22
CA ASN A 136 14.80 -13.47 4.05
C ASN A 136 14.33 -14.90 3.79
N GLU A 137 13.06 -15.09 3.52
CA GLU A 137 12.44 -16.36 3.19
C GLU A 137 11.58 -16.22 1.94
N ASP A 138 11.31 -17.33 1.27
CA ASP A 138 10.45 -17.36 0.09
C ASP A 138 9.00 -16.97 0.43
N GLY A 139 8.25 -16.54 -0.60
CA GLY A 139 6.82 -16.21 -0.45
C GLY A 139 6.44 -14.83 -0.93
N ALA A 140 7.34 -14.03 -1.51
CA ALA A 140 7.02 -12.67 -1.94
C ALA A 140 5.84 -12.61 -2.92
N HIS A 141 5.78 -13.50 -3.91
CA HIS A 141 4.66 -13.58 -4.85
C HIS A 141 3.36 -14.00 -4.18
N HIS A 142 3.42 -14.93 -3.22
CA HIS A 142 2.25 -15.35 -2.46
C HIS A 142 1.71 -14.21 -1.59
N VAL A 143 2.59 -13.53 -0.84
CA VAL A 143 2.20 -12.35 -0.03
C VAL A 143 1.59 -11.26 -0.90
N ALA A 144 2.21 -10.98 -2.05
CA ALA A 144 1.67 -9.98 -2.98
C ALA A 144 0.30 -10.38 -3.51
N ALA A 145 0.12 -11.66 -3.90
CA ALA A 145 -1.14 -12.18 -4.43
C ALA A 145 -2.27 -12.09 -3.40
N GLU A 146 -2.03 -12.50 -2.14
CA GLU A 146 -3.03 -12.40 -1.07
C GLU A 146 -3.44 -10.94 -0.79
N CYS A 147 -2.47 -10.04 -0.72
CA CYS A 147 -2.76 -8.62 -0.51
C CYS A 147 -3.55 -8.03 -1.69
N GLN A 148 -3.15 -8.35 -2.94
CA GLN A 148 -3.83 -7.86 -4.14
C GLN A 148 -5.24 -8.42 -4.26
N GLN A 149 -5.47 -9.69 -3.93
CA GLN A 149 -6.79 -10.29 -3.90
C GLN A 149 -7.70 -9.54 -2.91
N ALA A 150 -7.26 -9.37 -1.66
CA ALA A 150 -8.03 -8.65 -0.66
C ALA A 150 -8.35 -7.20 -1.09
N LEU A 151 -7.36 -6.49 -1.63
CA LEU A 151 -7.53 -5.11 -2.10
C LEU A 151 -8.50 -5.02 -3.29
N THR A 152 -8.48 -5.99 -4.20
CA THR A 152 -9.41 -6.07 -5.32
C THR A 152 -10.83 -6.31 -4.83
N GLU A 153 -11.05 -7.23 -3.89
CA GLU A 153 -12.36 -7.53 -3.32
C GLU A 153 -12.99 -6.28 -2.70
N VAL A 154 -12.22 -5.49 -1.97
CA VAL A 154 -12.71 -4.25 -1.36
C VAL A 154 -12.68 -3.03 -2.30
N GLY A 155 -12.52 -3.24 -3.62
CA GLY A 155 -12.80 -2.28 -4.67
C GLY A 155 -11.64 -1.39 -5.13
N PHE A 156 -10.39 -1.64 -4.70
CA PHE A 156 -9.23 -0.97 -5.28
C PHE A 156 -8.89 -1.52 -6.66
N THR A 157 -8.30 -0.69 -7.50
CA THR A 157 -7.80 -1.08 -8.81
C THR A 157 -6.31 -1.37 -8.74
N ILE A 158 -5.90 -2.52 -9.26
CA ILE A 158 -4.52 -3.00 -9.25
C ILE A 158 -3.87 -2.70 -10.60
N PRO A 159 -2.77 -1.92 -10.68
CA PRO A 159 -2.08 -1.64 -11.92
C PRO A 159 -1.25 -2.83 -12.41
N ALA A 160 -0.78 -2.77 -13.65
CA ALA A 160 0.20 -3.73 -14.16
C ALA A 160 1.49 -3.65 -13.34
N GLY A 161 2.02 -4.81 -12.94
CA GLY A 161 3.24 -4.90 -12.15
C GLY A 161 3.10 -4.36 -10.72
N ALA A 162 1.97 -4.56 -10.07
CA ALA A 162 1.51 -3.92 -8.84
C ALA A 162 2.25 -4.30 -7.55
N ALA A 163 3.38 -4.99 -7.63
CA ALA A 163 4.19 -5.32 -6.46
C ALA A 163 5.67 -5.05 -6.72
N THR A 164 6.34 -4.40 -5.76
CA THR A 164 7.79 -4.41 -5.64
C THR A 164 8.17 -5.28 -4.45
N TYR A 165 9.22 -6.08 -4.60
CA TYR A 165 9.63 -6.99 -3.54
C TYR A 165 11.14 -7.28 -3.57
N TRP A 166 11.65 -7.69 -2.42
CA TRP A 166 12.96 -8.27 -2.28
C TRP A 166 12.89 -9.52 -1.40
N VAL A 167 13.50 -10.58 -1.88
CA VAL A 167 13.71 -11.82 -1.12
C VAL A 167 15.22 -12.01 -0.93
N GLY A 168 15.65 -12.08 0.31
CA GLY A 168 17.03 -12.40 0.67
C GLY A 168 17.33 -13.88 0.54
N GLU A 169 18.58 -14.23 0.78
CA GLU A 169 18.99 -15.61 0.93
C GLU A 169 18.41 -16.18 2.23
N ALA A 170 17.77 -17.33 2.14
CA ALA A 170 17.19 -18.02 3.29
C ALA A 170 18.24 -18.27 4.38
N MET A 171 17.90 -18.03 5.64
CA MET A 171 18.78 -18.18 6.81
C MET A 171 19.96 -17.19 6.85
N SER A 172 20.00 -16.19 5.96
CA SER A 172 21.00 -15.14 5.99
C SER A 172 20.67 -14.07 7.04
N ASP A 173 21.68 -13.54 7.70
CA ASP A 173 21.54 -12.41 8.63
C ASP A 173 21.34 -11.07 7.92
N LYS A 174 21.57 -11.02 6.60
CA LYS A 174 21.46 -9.79 5.82
C LYS A 174 20.02 -9.42 5.55
N GLU A 175 19.59 -8.27 6.05
CA GLU A 175 18.26 -7.72 5.79
C GLU A 175 18.30 -6.67 4.65
N TYR A 176 17.13 -6.38 4.08
CA TYR A 176 17.01 -5.36 3.02
C TYR A 176 17.51 -3.97 3.46
N LYS A 177 17.31 -3.60 4.71
CA LYS A 177 17.80 -2.33 5.29
C LYS A 177 19.32 -2.18 5.31
N ASP A 178 20.06 -3.28 5.19
CA ASP A 178 21.54 -3.31 5.26
C ASP A 178 22.20 -2.97 3.92
N PHE A 179 21.42 -2.89 2.85
CA PHE A 179 21.90 -2.45 1.55
C PHE A 179 22.06 -0.94 1.50
N LYS A 180 23.25 -0.45 1.10
CA LYS A 180 23.49 0.98 0.88
C LYS A 180 22.73 1.54 -0.33
N THR A 181 22.51 0.69 -1.33
CA THR A 181 21.75 0.99 -2.56
C THR A 181 20.79 -0.16 -2.82
N PRO A 182 19.60 0.10 -3.40
CA PRO A 182 18.66 -0.97 -3.70
C PRO A 182 19.31 -2.05 -4.58
N PRO A 183 19.04 -3.34 -4.34
CA PRO A 183 19.39 -4.39 -5.28
C PRO A 183 18.87 -4.10 -6.68
N LYS A 184 19.64 -4.51 -7.72
CA LYS A 184 19.38 -4.16 -9.12
C LYS A 184 17.92 -4.40 -9.54
N ALA A 185 17.37 -5.56 -9.23
CA ALA A 185 15.97 -5.89 -9.60
C ALA A 185 14.96 -4.92 -8.99
N VAL A 186 15.14 -4.51 -7.74
CA VAL A 186 14.25 -3.54 -7.08
C VAL A 186 14.44 -2.15 -7.67
N ALA A 187 15.69 -1.74 -7.94
CA ALA A 187 16.00 -0.44 -8.53
C ALA A 187 15.42 -0.27 -9.94
N GLU A 188 15.35 -1.35 -10.71
CA GLU A 188 14.79 -1.34 -12.08
C GLU A 188 13.25 -1.42 -12.06
N TRP A 189 12.67 -2.20 -11.16
CA TRP A 189 11.23 -2.48 -11.15
C TRP A 189 10.40 -1.41 -10.45
N THR A 190 10.88 -0.89 -9.32
CA THR A 190 10.13 0.07 -8.49
C THR A 190 9.73 1.36 -9.25
N PRO A 191 10.60 1.98 -10.08
CA PRO A 191 10.20 3.14 -10.88
C PRO A 191 9.10 2.84 -11.89
N MET A 192 9.11 1.67 -12.54
CA MET A 192 8.06 1.25 -13.48
C MET A 192 6.73 1.04 -12.75
N LEU A 193 6.73 0.39 -11.61
CA LEU A 193 5.55 0.26 -10.77
C LEU A 193 4.98 1.63 -10.39
N ALA A 194 5.83 2.55 -9.94
CA ALA A 194 5.43 3.90 -9.56
C ALA A 194 4.79 4.66 -10.73
N ALA A 195 5.38 4.57 -11.93
CA ALA A 195 4.85 5.16 -13.14
C ALA A 195 3.46 4.61 -13.49
N ASN A 196 3.30 3.27 -13.46
CA ASN A 196 2.03 2.61 -13.75
C ASN A 196 0.94 2.97 -12.73
N ALA A 197 1.28 2.98 -11.44
CA ALA A 197 0.35 3.35 -10.37
C ALA A 197 -0.10 4.81 -10.49
N ALA A 198 0.82 5.74 -10.70
CA ALA A 198 0.50 7.15 -10.87
C ALA A 198 -0.32 7.40 -12.14
N HIS A 199 -0.01 6.73 -13.26
CA HIS A 199 -0.77 6.80 -14.50
C HIS A 199 -2.22 6.35 -14.27
N LEU A 200 -2.41 5.16 -13.70
CA LEU A 200 -3.73 4.59 -13.45
C LEU A 200 -4.53 5.45 -12.47
N ALA A 201 -3.91 5.96 -11.40
CA ALA A 201 -4.57 6.83 -10.44
C ALA A 201 -5.11 8.12 -11.10
N ARG A 202 -4.35 8.73 -12.04
CA ARG A 202 -4.83 9.89 -12.80
C ARG A 202 -6.02 9.55 -13.68
N LEU A 203 -5.97 8.42 -14.38
CA LEU A 203 -7.09 7.97 -15.22
C LEU A 203 -8.36 7.77 -14.42
N LEU A 204 -8.26 7.10 -13.27
CA LEU A 204 -9.40 6.81 -12.40
C LEU A 204 -9.92 8.07 -11.69
N LYS A 205 -9.03 9.01 -11.34
CA LYS A 205 -9.44 10.31 -10.77
C LYS A 205 -10.22 11.14 -11.76
N ALA A 206 -9.84 11.10 -13.04
CA ALA A 206 -10.55 11.79 -14.13
C ALA A 206 -11.82 11.06 -14.56
N ASN A 207 -11.83 9.73 -14.54
CA ASN A 207 -12.91 8.87 -15.04
C ASN A 207 -13.20 7.75 -14.03
N ARG A 208 -14.06 8.05 -13.07
CA ARG A 208 -14.47 7.05 -12.05
C ARG A 208 -15.28 5.91 -12.68
N TYR A 209 -15.28 4.76 -12.05
CA TYR A 209 -16.18 3.66 -12.43
C TYR A 209 -17.64 4.12 -12.40
N PRO A 210 -18.46 3.73 -13.40
CA PRO A 210 -19.82 4.21 -13.56
C PRO A 210 -20.76 3.77 -12.43
N GLY A 211 -20.45 2.66 -11.78
CA GLY A 211 -21.38 2.04 -10.83
C GLY A 211 -22.48 1.26 -11.55
N ARG A 212 -23.54 0.95 -10.81
CA ARG A 212 -24.75 0.33 -11.39
C ARG A 212 -25.64 1.45 -11.98
N THR A 213 -25.98 1.33 -13.23
CA THR A 213 -26.99 2.16 -13.91
C THR A 213 -28.39 1.65 -13.58
#